data_d4e9116018af399a20d45a3512e7c092
#
_entry.id   d4e9116018af399a20d45a3512e7c092
#
_cell.length_a   1.000
_cell.length_b   1.000
_cell.length_c   1.000
_cell.angle_alpha   90.00
_cell.angle_beta   90.00
_cell.angle_gamma   90.00
#
_symmetry.space_group_name_H-M   'P 1'
#
loop_
_entity.id
_entity.type
_entity.pdbx_description
1 polymer ?
#
loop_
_entity_poly.entity_id
_entity_poly.type
_entity_poly.pdbx_seq_one_letter_code
_entity_poly.pdbx_strand_id
1 'polypeptide(L)'
;MYVLLRHRGRRSGREYATPVVGMRVPGGFAIPMAFGEGADWYRNIVASGGATMRKGGTEHQLADPVAIDPDSAESPFPGWQRPVFRALGIRRFLFLKGQ
;
A
#
# COMPACT_ATOMS: atom_id res chain seq x y z
N MET A 1 6.33 -9.87 -4.31
CA MET A 1 6.49 -9.30 -5.66
C MET A 1 6.61 -7.79 -5.57
N TYR A 2 7.61 -7.22 -6.23
CA TYR A 2 7.80 -5.78 -6.27
C TYR A 2 6.95 -5.16 -7.37
N VAL A 3 6.33 -4.05 -7.05
CA VAL A 3 5.58 -3.21 -7.99
C VAL A 3 6.13 -1.80 -7.89
N LEU A 4 5.94 -1.02 -8.95
CA LEU A 4 6.36 0.38 -8.95
C LEU A 4 5.15 1.25 -8.58
N LEU A 5 5.29 1.98 -7.48
CA LEU A 5 4.25 2.85 -6.97
C LEU A 5 4.63 4.29 -7.29
N ARG A 6 3.81 4.96 -8.12
CA ARG A 6 4.02 6.37 -8.44
C ARG A 6 3.10 7.21 -7.56
N HIS A 7 3.71 8.21 -6.94
CA HIS A 7 3.00 9.10 -6.03
C HIS A 7 3.52 10.53 -6.20
N ARG A 8 2.71 11.47 -5.79
CA ARG A 8 3.04 12.90 -5.90
C ARG A 8 3.51 13.42 -4.56
N GLY A 9 4.63 14.13 -4.57
CA GLY A 9 5.16 14.76 -3.37
C GLY A 9 4.19 15.78 -2.80
N ARG A 10 3.88 15.67 -1.51
CA ARG A 10 2.92 16.54 -0.84
C ARG A 10 3.39 17.97 -0.67
N ARG A 11 4.69 18.19 -0.79
CA ARG A 11 5.30 19.53 -0.66
C ARG A 11 5.72 20.11 -2.00
N SER A 12 6.37 19.29 -2.83
CA SER A 12 6.96 19.75 -4.08
C SER A 12 6.04 19.61 -5.29
N GLY A 13 5.03 18.74 -5.23
CA GLY A 13 4.20 18.39 -6.36
C GLY A 13 4.90 17.51 -7.38
N ARG A 14 6.14 17.13 -7.14
CA ARG A 14 6.90 16.25 -8.04
C ARG A 14 6.35 14.83 -7.99
N GLU A 15 6.44 14.16 -9.14
CA GLU A 15 6.12 12.74 -9.22
C GLU A 15 7.34 11.92 -8.83
N TYR A 16 7.11 10.96 -7.94
CA TYR A 16 8.12 10.01 -7.48
C TYR A 16 7.67 8.60 -7.79
N ALA A 17 8.63 7.70 -7.95
CA ALA A 17 8.36 6.28 -8.12
C ALA A 17 9.13 5.51 -7.06
N THR A 18 8.44 4.64 -6.34
CA THR A 18 9.04 3.85 -5.26
C THR A 18 8.70 2.37 -5.48
N PRO A 19 9.71 1.48 -5.52
CA PRO A 19 9.44 0.05 -5.56
C PRO A 19 8.95 -0.41 -4.19
N VAL A 20 7.81 -1.11 -4.19
CA VAL A 20 7.22 -1.66 -2.96
C VAL A 20 6.73 -3.07 -3.24
N VAL A 21 6.51 -3.84 -2.19
CA VAL A 21 5.83 -5.12 -2.30
C VAL A 21 4.33 -4.84 -2.37
N GLY A 22 3.69 -5.25 -3.44
CA GLY A 22 2.25 -5.07 -3.60
C GLY A 22 1.55 -6.41 -3.70
N MET A 23 0.44 -6.56 -2.97
CA MET A 23 -0.37 -7.76 -2.99
C MET A 23 -1.77 -7.44 -3.46
N ARG A 24 -2.26 -8.23 -4.42
CA ARG A 24 -3.63 -8.09 -4.86
C ARG A 24 -4.56 -8.67 -3.79
N VAL A 25 -5.57 -7.89 -3.41
CA VAL A 25 -6.60 -8.29 -2.46
C VAL A 25 -7.97 -7.93 -3.03
N PRO A 26 -9.06 -8.48 -2.50
CA PRO A 26 -10.39 -8.09 -2.98
C PRO A 26 -10.59 -6.58 -2.92
N GLY A 27 -10.96 -6.00 -4.05
CA GLY A 27 -11.22 -4.57 -4.16
C GLY A 27 -10.02 -3.67 -4.40
N GLY A 28 -8.79 -4.20 -4.42
CA GLY A 28 -7.62 -3.36 -4.64
C GLY A 28 -6.29 -4.03 -4.36
N PHE A 29 -5.40 -3.28 -3.71
CA PHE A 29 -4.05 -3.75 -3.39
C PHE A 29 -3.70 -3.41 -1.95
N ALA A 30 -2.89 -4.27 -1.35
CA ALA A 30 -2.35 -4.06 -0.01
C ALA A 30 -0.82 -4.00 -0.08
N ILE A 31 -0.23 -3.03 0.60
CA ILE A 31 1.21 -2.81 0.63
C ILE A 31 1.67 -2.88 2.09
N PRO A 32 2.59 -3.81 2.43
CA PRO A 32 3.10 -3.87 3.80
C PRO A 32 3.89 -2.61 4.13
N MET A 33 3.61 -2.06 5.30
CA MET A 33 4.25 -0.83 5.77
C MET A 33 5.40 -1.18 6.71
N ALA A 34 6.48 -1.73 6.14
CA ALA A 34 7.62 -2.23 6.91
C ALA A 34 8.31 -1.12 7.74
N PHE A 35 8.29 0.13 7.25
CA PHE A 35 8.89 1.27 7.93
C PHE A 35 7.86 2.13 8.66
N GLY A 36 6.64 1.61 8.82
CA GLY A 36 5.57 2.31 9.49
C GLY A 36 4.99 3.48 8.71
N GLU A 37 4.28 4.34 9.43
CA GLU A 37 3.55 5.47 8.82
C GLU A 37 4.46 6.69 8.58
N GLY A 38 5.75 6.58 8.91
CA GLY A 38 6.72 7.65 8.68
C GLY A 38 7.30 7.70 7.28
N ALA A 39 7.05 6.69 6.45
CA ALA A 39 7.59 6.64 5.10
C ALA A 39 7.01 7.76 4.23
N ASP A 40 7.87 8.40 3.44
CA ASP A 40 7.44 9.52 2.59
C ASP A 40 6.43 9.10 1.54
N TRP A 41 6.59 7.94 0.94
CA TRP A 41 5.63 7.46 -0.07
C TRP A 41 4.23 7.29 0.52
N TYR A 42 4.14 6.80 1.75
CA TYR A 42 2.85 6.66 2.44
C TYR A 42 2.21 8.04 2.69
N ARG A 43 2.99 8.97 3.23
CA ARG A 43 2.49 10.32 3.52
C ARG A 43 2.05 11.04 2.25
N ASN A 44 2.79 10.88 1.17
CA ASN A 44 2.44 11.45 -0.13
C ASN A 44 1.11 10.91 -0.65
N ILE A 45 0.90 9.60 -0.54
CA ILE A 45 -0.34 8.96 -1.00
C ILE A 45 -1.53 9.40 -0.17
N VAL A 46 -1.38 9.47 1.14
CA VAL A 46 -2.46 9.94 2.02
C VAL A 46 -2.83 11.39 1.68
N ALA A 47 -1.84 12.24 1.46
CA ALA A 47 -2.07 13.65 1.15
C ALA A 47 -2.77 13.84 -0.20
N SER A 48 -2.44 13.04 -1.21
CA SER A 48 -3.04 13.16 -2.55
C SER A 48 -4.31 12.34 -2.73
N GLY A 49 -4.56 11.37 -1.85
CA GLY A 49 -5.74 10.52 -1.92
C GLY A 49 -5.61 9.35 -2.87
N GLY A 50 -4.44 9.11 -3.47
CA GLY A 50 -4.27 8.01 -4.40
C GLY A 50 -2.87 7.86 -4.93
N ALA A 51 -2.70 6.88 -5.82
CA ALA A 51 -1.43 6.57 -6.45
C ALA A 51 -1.67 5.79 -7.74
N THR A 52 -0.63 5.68 -8.56
CA THR A 52 -0.65 4.80 -9.72
C THR A 52 0.34 3.66 -9.47
N MET A 53 -0.12 2.43 -9.64
CA MET A 53 0.71 1.25 -9.45
C MET A 53 0.95 0.57 -10.78
N ARG A 54 2.21 0.31 -11.10
CA ARG A 54 2.59 -0.47 -12.26
C ARG A 54 2.99 -1.87 -11.84
N LYS A 55 2.25 -2.85 -12.33
CA LYS A 55 2.47 -4.24 -12.02
C LYS A 55 2.41 -5.06 -13.31
N GLY A 56 3.51 -5.74 -13.65
CA GLY A 56 3.57 -6.58 -14.83
C GLY A 56 3.24 -5.86 -16.13
N GLY A 57 3.63 -4.60 -16.26
CA GLY A 57 3.35 -3.80 -17.44
C GLY A 57 1.97 -3.16 -17.48
N THR A 58 1.13 -3.44 -16.49
CA THR A 58 -0.22 -2.86 -16.40
C THR A 58 -0.23 -1.75 -15.34
N GLU A 59 -0.84 -0.63 -15.68
CA GLU A 59 -1.02 0.47 -14.73
C GLU A 59 -2.40 0.39 -14.09
N HIS A 60 -2.42 0.57 -12.77
CA HIS A 60 -3.64 0.59 -11.97
C HIS A 60 -3.77 1.94 -11.28
N GLN A 61 -4.91 2.60 -11.47
CA GLN A 61 -5.24 3.80 -10.72
C GLN A 61 -5.83 3.38 -9.39
N LEU A 62 -5.25 3.87 -8.30
CA LEU A 62 -5.64 3.48 -6.95
C LEU A 62 -6.06 4.70 -6.15
N ALA A 63 -7.02 4.52 -5.27
CA ALA A 63 -7.59 5.59 -4.47
C ALA A 63 -7.91 5.12 -3.05
N ASP A 64 -8.38 6.06 -2.25
CA ASP A 64 -8.90 5.80 -0.89
C ASP A 64 -7.90 5.02 0.00
N PRO A 65 -6.72 5.59 0.25
CA PRO A 65 -5.71 4.92 1.08
C PRO A 65 -6.20 4.75 2.52
N VAL A 66 -6.11 3.53 3.02
CA VAL A 66 -6.49 3.20 4.40
C VAL A 66 -5.41 2.33 5.01
N ALA A 67 -4.89 2.73 6.16
CA ALA A 67 -3.96 1.89 6.92
C ALA A 67 -4.77 0.85 7.71
N ILE A 68 -4.46 -0.41 7.51
CA ILE A 68 -5.19 -1.53 8.08
C ILE A 68 -4.24 -2.35 8.95
N ASP A 69 -4.71 -2.68 10.16
CA ASP A 69 -4.07 -3.67 11.01
C ASP A 69 -4.44 -5.06 10.49
N PRO A 70 -3.47 -5.96 10.22
CA PRO A 70 -3.77 -7.31 9.73
C PRO A 70 -4.66 -8.13 10.67
N ASP A 71 -4.64 -7.82 11.97
CA ASP A 71 -5.45 -8.51 12.97
C ASP A 71 -6.86 -7.95 13.12
N SER A 72 -7.19 -6.86 12.40
CA SER A 72 -8.51 -6.26 12.51
C SER A 72 -9.55 -7.09 11.74
N ALA A 73 -10.82 -6.93 12.09
CA ALA A 73 -11.92 -7.59 11.41
C ALA A 73 -12.08 -7.12 9.96
N GLU A 74 -11.56 -5.95 9.64
CA GLU A 74 -11.62 -5.37 8.30
C GLU A 74 -10.47 -5.81 7.40
N SER A 75 -9.54 -6.62 7.94
CA SER A 75 -8.39 -7.09 7.19
C SER A 75 -8.83 -7.98 6.02
N PRO A 76 -8.31 -7.74 4.80
CA PRO A 76 -8.61 -8.59 3.66
C PRO A 76 -7.84 -9.90 3.65
N PHE A 77 -6.95 -10.10 4.65
CA PHE A 77 -6.09 -11.27 4.67
C PHE A 77 -6.73 -12.44 5.40
N PRO A 78 -6.55 -13.68 4.88
CA PRO A 78 -6.97 -14.87 5.62
C PRO A 78 -6.31 -14.95 7.00
N GLY A 79 -7.03 -15.49 7.98
CA GLY A 79 -6.51 -15.56 9.34
C GLY A 79 -5.20 -16.33 9.48
N TRP A 80 -4.95 -17.32 8.61
CA TRP A 80 -3.71 -18.10 8.65
C TRP A 80 -2.47 -17.29 8.25
N GLN A 81 -2.63 -16.15 7.55
CA GLN A 81 -1.52 -15.28 7.18
C GLN A 81 -1.11 -14.33 8.29
N ARG A 82 -1.98 -14.10 9.28
CA ARG A 82 -1.69 -13.15 10.36
C ARG A 82 -0.43 -13.48 11.16
N PRO A 83 -0.21 -14.76 11.54
CA PRO A 83 1.04 -15.11 12.22
C PRO A 83 2.28 -14.86 11.39
N VAL A 84 2.20 -15.04 10.06
CA VAL A 84 3.30 -14.79 9.14
C VAL A 84 3.67 -13.30 9.15
N PHE A 85 2.68 -12.42 9.05
CA PHE A 85 2.91 -10.99 9.11
C PHE A 85 3.50 -10.55 10.45
N ARG A 86 3.01 -11.12 11.53
CA ARG A 86 3.52 -10.85 12.87
C ARG A 86 4.98 -11.29 13.00
N ALA A 87 5.32 -12.46 12.49
CA ALA A 87 6.70 -12.97 12.49
C ALA A 87 7.63 -12.09 11.68
N LEU A 88 7.15 -11.46 10.61
CA LEU A 88 7.92 -10.55 9.77
C LEU A 88 7.95 -9.12 10.33
N GLY A 89 7.30 -8.86 11.45
CA GLY A 89 7.26 -7.53 12.04
C GLY A 89 6.37 -6.53 11.32
N ILE A 90 5.49 -7.00 10.43
CA ILE A 90 4.59 -6.15 9.68
C ILE A 90 3.34 -5.90 10.53
N ARG A 91 3.20 -4.67 11.01
CA ARG A 91 2.11 -4.28 11.89
C ARG A 91 0.96 -3.60 11.18
N ARG A 92 1.22 -3.05 9.98
CA ARG A 92 0.20 -2.36 9.21
C ARG A 92 0.39 -2.58 7.73
N PHE A 93 -0.73 -2.52 7.02
CA PHE A 93 -0.78 -2.52 5.57
C PHE A 93 -1.48 -1.26 5.09
N LEU A 94 -1.03 -0.72 3.97
CA LEU A 94 -1.78 0.30 3.27
C LEU A 94 -2.67 -0.40 2.26
N PHE A 95 -3.98 -0.25 2.42
CA PHE A 95 -4.95 -0.71 1.44
C PHE A 95 -5.28 0.44 0.50
N LEU A 96 -5.22 0.18 -0.80
CA LEU A 96 -5.59 1.12 -1.85
C LEU A 96 -6.67 0.49 -2.72
N LYS A 97 -7.79 1.20 -2.85
CA LYS A 97 -8.92 0.73 -3.64
C LYS A 97 -8.59 0.82 -5.13
N GLY A 98 -8.82 -0.24 -5.87
CA GLY A 98 -8.69 -0.27 -7.31
C GLY A 98 -9.87 0.42 -8.00
N GLN A 99 -9.57 1.07 -9.10
CA GLN A 99 -10.59 1.73 -9.91
C GLN A 99 -10.74 1.04 -11.27
#